data_7f5f061d370d39bad67873b68e205242
#
_entry.id   7f5f061d370d39bad67873b68e205242
#
_cell.length_a   1.000
_cell.length_b   1.000
_cell.length_c   1.000
_cell.angle_alpha   90.00
_cell.angle_beta   90.00
_cell.angle_gamma   90.00
#
_symmetry.space_group_name_H-M   'P 1'
#
loop_
_entity.id
_entity.type
_entity.pdbx_description
1 polymer ?
#
loop_
_entity_poly.entity_id
_entity_poly.type
_entity_poly.pdbx_seq_one_letter_code
_entity_poly.pdbx_strand_id
1 'polypeptide(L)'
;MAVTKILARNAHLDQAIQYVLNGEKTEGRVLTAHQNCDPGHEYQQMMDTKRELGKTGGRQCYHIIQSFKPGEITPELALELAKGFAAEYLPGYEVVIGTHTDRDHIHSHILFNSVNAQTGEKYHVSAREYYRQIRAIS
;
A
#
# COMPACT_ATOMS: atom_id res chain seq x y z
N MET A 1 6.28 11.09 -15.27
CA MET A 1 5.06 11.17 -14.47
C MET A 1 4.57 9.76 -14.13
N ALA A 2 4.18 9.51 -12.90
CA ALA A 2 3.71 8.21 -12.47
C ALA A 2 2.33 7.89 -13.04
N VAL A 3 2.14 6.65 -13.48
CA VAL A 3 0.82 6.11 -13.77
C VAL A 3 0.36 5.38 -12.51
N THR A 4 -0.84 5.70 -12.02
CA THR A 4 -1.32 5.16 -10.75
C THR A 4 -2.66 4.47 -10.93
N LYS A 5 -2.84 3.33 -10.25
CA LYS A 5 -4.12 2.61 -10.21
C LYS A 5 -4.37 2.05 -8.84
N ILE A 6 -5.64 1.78 -8.53
CA ILE A 6 -6.05 1.16 -7.28
C ILE A 6 -6.85 -0.10 -7.55
N LEU A 7 -6.60 -1.13 -6.76
CA LEU A 7 -7.30 -2.40 -6.81
C LEU A 7 -7.87 -2.72 -5.43
N ALA A 8 -9.07 -3.28 -5.38
CA ALA A 8 -9.65 -3.79 -4.15
C ALA A 8 -9.57 -5.31 -4.16
N ARG A 9 -9.26 -5.91 -3.01
CA ARG A 9 -9.18 -7.36 -2.88
C ARG A 9 -10.12 -7.84 -1.80
N ASN A 10 -10.88 -8.90 -2.11
CA ASN A 10 -11.86 -9.48 -1.19
C ASN A 10 -11.30 -10.69 -0.43
N ALA A 11 -10.14 -11.19 -0.83
CA ALA A 11 -9.55 -12.41 -0.25
C ALA A 11 -8.03 -12.40 -0.40
N HIS A 12 -7.36 -13.36 0.26
CA HIS A 12 -5.91 -13.59 0.12
C HIS A 12 -5.06 -12.39 0.56
N LEU A 13 -5.44 -11.76 1.66
CA LEU A 13 -4.69 -10.64 2.22
C LEU A 13 -3.23 -11.03 2.51
N ASP A 14 -3.00 -12.22 3.06
CA ASP A 14 -1.66 -12.72 3.38
C ASP A 14 -0.78 -12.83 2.13
N GLN A 15 -1.33 -13.36 1.05
CA GLN A 15 -0.60 -13.49 -0.21
C GLN A 15 -0.30 -12.12 -0.82
N ALA A 16 -1.22 -11.19 -0.72
CA ALA A 16 -1.02 -9.83 -1.22
C ALA A 16 0.10 -9.12 -0.46
N ILE A 17 0.14 -9.27 0.86
CA ILE A 17 1.22 -8.71 1.69
C ILE A 17 2.56 -9.31 1.28
N GLN A 18 2.63 -10.63 1.12
CA GLN A 18 3.87 -11.30 0.73
C GLN A 18 4.35 -10.87 -0.66
N TYR A 19 3.43 -10.64 -1.58
CA TYR A 19 3.79 -10.15 -2.91
C TYR A 19 4.41 -8.76 -2.84
N VAL A 20 3.81 -7.85 -2.09
CA VAL A 20 4.31 -6.47 -1.94
C VAL A 20 5.70 -6.47 -1.32
N LEU A 21 5.93 -7.31 -0.32
CA LEU A 21 7.19 -7.36 0.44
C LEU A 21 8.20 -8.38 -0.11
N ASN A 22 7.96 -8.95 -1.28
CA ASN A 22 8.82 -10.00 -1.85
C ASN A 22 10.26 -9.52 -1.98
N GLY A 23 11.19 -10.24 -1.34
CA GLY A 23 12.60 -9.85 -1.30
C GLY A 23 13.27 -9.83 -2.66
N GLU A 24 12.89 -10.73 -3.57
CA GLU A 24 13.46 -10.77 -4.92
C GLU A 24 13.04 -9.55 -5.76
N LYS A 25 11.92 -8.92 -5.41
CA LYS A 25 11.39 -7.76 -6.14
C LYS A 25 11.79 -6.43 -5.50
N THR A 26 12.20 -6.44 -4.24
CA THR A 26 12.47 -5.25 -3.44
C THR A 26 13.93 -5.16 -2.98
N GLU A 27 14.84 -5.78 -3.72
CA GLU A 27 16.29 -5.80 -3.44
C GLU A 27 16.57 -6.28 -2.00
N GLY A 28 16.07 -7.48 -1.67
CA GLY A 28 16.28 -8.08 -0.36
C GLY A 28 15.50 -7.39 0.76
N ARG A 29 14.35 -6.81 0.42
CA ARG A 29 13.48 -6.05 1.32
C ARG A 29 14.06 -4.70 1.76
N VAL A 30 15.14 -4.26 1.15
CA VAL A 30 15.68 -2.91 1.39
C VAL A 30 14.68 -1.85 0.96
N LEU A 31 13.95 -2.10 -0.14
CA LEU A 31 12.98 -1.15 -0.68
C LEU A 31 11.56 -1.43 -0.17
N THR A 32 11.44 -1.62 1.14
CA THR A 32 10.12 -1.81 1.80
C THR A 32 9.95 -0.81 2.93
N ALA A 33 8.69 -0.56 3.28
CA ALA A 33 8.34 0.29 4.41
C ALA A 33 7.03 -0.15 5.02
N HIS A 34 6.80 0.25 6.27
CA HIS A 34 5.59 -0.08 7.04
C HIS A 34 5.05 1.18 7.70
N GLN A 35 3.73 1.26 7.82
CA GLN A 35 3.05 2.32 8.56
C GLN A 35 2.01 1.69 9.45
N ASN A 36 2.06 1.97 10.75
CA ASN A 36 1.11 1.48 11.75
C ASN A 36 1.04 -0.04 11.87
N CYS A 37 2.02 -0.76 11.33
CA CYS A 37 2.14 -2.21 11.52
C CYS A 37 3.62 -2.59 11.52
N ASP A 38 3.92 -3.77 12.06
CA ASP A 38 5.29 -4.20 12.29
C ASP A 38 5.74 -5.27 11.31
N PRO A 39 7.01 -5.24 10.87
CA PRO A 39 7.55 -6.29 10.01
C PRO A 39 7.37 -7.68 10.62
N GLY A 40 6.86 -8.61 9.83
CA GLY A 40 6.60 -9.98 10.26
C GLY A 40 5.27 -10.18 10.95
N HIS A 41 4.53 -9.12 11.27
CA HIS A 41 3.24 -9.19 11.96
C HIS A 41 2.10 -8.51 11.20
N GLU A 42 2.33 -8.14 9.97
CA GLU A 42 1.40 -7.33 9.18
C GLU A 42 0.02 -7.98 9.05
N TYR A 43 0.01 -9.24 8.64
CA TYR A 43 -1.24 -9.95 8.43
C TYR A 43 -2.05 -10.06 9.73
N GLN A 44 -1.38 -10.49 10.79
CA GLN A 44 -2.03 -10.68 12.08
C GLN A 44 -2.60 -9.37 12.61
N GLN A 45 -1.83 -8.29 12.51
CA GLN A 45 -2.27 -6.97 12.98
C GLN A 45 -3.46 -6.46 12.17
N MET A 46 -3.44 -6.61 10.86
CA MET A 46 -4.56 -6.20 10.01
C MET A 46 -5.83 -7.01 10.31
N MET A 47 -5.69 -8.31 10.54
CA MET A 47 -6.83 -9.15 10.89
C MET A 47 -7.37 -8.84 12.29
N ASP A 48 -6.48 -8.58 13.25
CA ASP A 48 -6.88 -8.21 14.61
C ASP A 48 -7.69 -6.90 14.60
N THR A 49 -7.25 -5.92 13.83
CA THR A 49 -7.99 -4.66 13.66
C THR A 49 -9.40 -4.91 13.16
N LYS A 50 -9.56 -5.76 12.13
CA LYS A 50 -10.88 -6.09 11.60
C LYS A 50 -11.76 -6.80 12.62
N ARG A 51 -11.18 -7.75 13.35
CA ARG A 51 -11.93 -8.55 14.35
C ARG A 51 -12.39 -7.68 15.52
N GLU A 52 -11.51 -6.84 16.02
CA GLU A 52 -11.82 -5.95 17.13
C GLU A 52 -12.95 -4.98 16.80
N LEU A 53 -13.05 -4.59 15.54
CA LEU A 53 -14.03 -3.63 15.07
C LEU A 53 -15.25 -4.31 14.43
N GLY A 54 -15.28 -5.65 14.39
CA GLY A 54 -16.39 -6.41 13.83
C GLY A 54 -16.56 -6.24 12.32
N LYS A 55 -15.47 -5.96 11.59
CA LYS A 55 -15.53 -5.66 10.16
C LYS A 55 -14.68 -6.62 9.34
N THR A 56 -14.94 -7.91 9.48
CA THR A 56 -14.16 -8.97 8.82
C THR A 56 -14.63 -9.32 7.41
N GLY A 57 -15.80 -8.87 7.01
CA GLY A 57 -16.38 -9.21 5.71
C GLY A 57 -16.03 -8.22 4.61
N GLY A 58 -16.35 -8.57 3.39
CA GLY A 58 -16.18 -7.71 2.22
C GLY A 58 -14.73 -7.52 1.80
N ARG A 59 -14.38 -6.32 1.42
CA ARG A 59 -13.02 -6.00 0.96
C ARG A 59 -12.02 -6.11 2.10
N GLN A 60 -10.94 -6.86 1.85
CA GLN A 60 -9.93 -7.13 2.86
C GLN A 60 -8.80 -6.10 2.84
N CYS A 61 -8.46 -5.60 1.67
CA CYS A 61 -7.43 -4.58 1.53
C CYS A 61 -7.58 -3.84 0.21
N TYR A 62 -6.85 -2.75 0.10
CA TYR A 62 -6.69 -2.00 -1.14
C TYR A 62 -5.22 -1.98 -1.51
N HIS A 63 -4.96 -1.96 -2.81
CA HIS A 63 -3.61 -2.04 -3.34
C HIS A 63 -3.45 -0.92 -4.38
N ILE A 64 -2.62 0.06 -4.06
CA ILE A 64 -2.30 1.17 -4.95
C ILE A 64 -0.95 0.85 -5.61
N ILE A 65 -0.88 1.05 -6.92
CA ILE A 65 0.35 0.82 -7.68
C ILE A 65 0.74 2.11 -8.40
N GLN A 66 1.94 2.60 -8.12
CA GLN A 66 2.53 3.76 -8.78
C GLN A 66 3.62 3.26 -9.72
N SER A 67 3.46 3.49 -11.03
CA SER A 67 4.39 3.02 -12.05
C SER A 67 5.19 4.17 -12.63
N PHE A 68 6.50 3.98 -12.79
CA PHE A 68 7.42 4.98 -13.32
C PHE A 68 8.14 4.41 -14.53
N LYS A 69 8.39 5.27 -15.52
CA LYS A 69 9.16 4.87 -16.73
C LYS A 69 10.62 4.66 -16.36
N PRO A 70 11.35 3.82 -17.15
CA PRO A 70 12.79 3.65 -16.94
C PRO A 70 13.50 5.00 -16.94
N GLY A 71 14.35 5.23 -15.95
CA GLY A 71 15.14 6.46 -15.83
C GLY A 71 14.37 7.68 -15.31
N GLU A 72 13.06 7.57 -15.07
CA GLU A 72 12.26 8.68 -14.59
C GLU A 72 12.53 9.00 -13.12
N ILE A 73 12.84 7.98 -12.33
CA ILE A 73 13.01 8.10 -10.89
C ILE A 73 13.95 7.01 -10.39
N THR A 74 14.61 7.24 -9.25
CA THR A 74 15.38 6.19 -8.59
C THR A 74 14.45 5.34 -7.72
N PRO A 75 14.78 4.06 -7.47
CA PRO A 75 13.97 3.22 -6.58
C PRO A 75 13.82 3.81 -5.18
N GLU A 76 14.87 4.40 -4.65
CA GLU A 76 14.88 5.00 -3.32
C GLU A 76 13.92 6.19 -3.24
N LEU A 77 13.91 7.03 -4.26
CA LEU A 77 12.99 8.18 -4.30
C LEU A 77 11.55 7.71 -4.51
N ALA A 78 11.34 6.67 -5.32
CA ALA A 78 10.02 6.09 -5.50
C ALA A 78 9.44 5.58 -4.16
N LEU A 79 10.28 4.93 -3.35
CA LEU A 79 9.88 4.47 -2.02
C LEU A 79 9.52 5.66 -1.12
N GLU A 80 10.33 6.71 -1.11
CA GLU A 80 10.06 7.89 -0.28
C GLU A 80 8.76 8.59 -0.70
N LEU A 81 8.46 8.66 -1.99
CA LEU A 81 7.19 9.22 -2.47
C LEU A 81 5.99 8.38 -2.00
N ALA A 82 6.13 7.05 -2.03
CA ALA A 82 5.07 6.16 -1.57
C ALA A 82 4.84 6.32 -0.05
N LYS A 83 5.92 6.44 0.72
CA LYS A 83 5.83 6.68 2.17
C LYS A 83 5.11 8.01 2.46
N GLY A 84 5.46 9.06 1.74
CA GLY A 84 4.82 10.36 1.90
C GLY A 84 3.34 10.33 1.56
N PHE A 85 2.97 9.62 0.51
CA PHE A 85 1.58 9.42 0.13
C PHE A 85 0.80 8.74 1.26
N ALA A 86 1.34 7.64 1.81
CA ALA A 86 0.67 6.91 2.88
C ALA A 86 0.51 7.77 4.14
N ALA A 87 1.54 8.52 4.50
CA ALA A 87 1.49 9.38 5.67
C ALA A 87 0.42 10.48 5.54
N GLU A 88 0.26 11.04 4.34
CA GLU A 88 -0.65 12.16 4.11
C GLU A 88 -2.10 11.71 3.87
N TYR A 89 -2.30 10.66 3.06
CA TYR A 89 -3.64 10.27 2.61
C TYR A 89 -4.20 9.02 3.28
N LEU A 90 -3.38 8.27 4.01
CA LEU A 90 -3.81 7.06 4.69
C LEU A 90 -3.47 7.10 6.19
N PRO A 91 -3.71 8.23 6.88
CA PRO A 91 -3.42 8.28 8.32
C PRO A 91 -4.31 7.30 9.07
N GLY A 92 -3.72 6.59 10.02
CA GLY A 92 -4.45 5.61 10.83
C GLY A 92 -4.60 4.24 10.20
N TYR A 93 -4.29 4.09 8.91
CA TYR A 93 -4.31 2.78 8.25
C TYR A 93 -3.02 2.03 8.48
N GLU A 94 -3.12 0.71 8.56
CA GLU A 94 -1.97 -0.18 8.56
C GLU A 94 -1.57 -0.36 7.09
N VAL A 95 -0.32 0.02 6.76
CA VAL A 95 0.14 0.08 5.37
C VAL A 95 1.46 -0.68 5.23
N VAL A 96 1.59 -1.45 4.16
CA VAL A 96 2.87 -2.04 3.73
C VAL A 96 3.22 -1.50 2.36
N ILE A 97 4.48 -1.19 2.13
CA ILE A 97 4.96 -0.60 0.89
C ILE A 97 6.16 -1.41 0.40
N GLY A 98 6.17 -1.72 -0.90
CA GLY A 98 7.32 -2.34 -1.55
C GLY A 98 7.55 -1.70 -2.91
N THR A 99 8.76 -1.22 -3.14
CA THR A 99 9.16 -0.72 -4.46
C THR A 99 9.84 -1.84 -5.21
N HIS A 100 9.21 -2.28 -6.29
CA HIS A 100 9.65 -3.42 -7.09
C HIS A 100 10.55 -2.96 -8.22
N THR A 101 11.71 -3.58 -8.33
CA THR A 101 12.74 -3.25 -9.34
C THR A 101 13.06 -4.43 -10.26
N ASP A 102 12.25 -5.48 -10.24
CA ASP A 102 12.47 -6.70 -11.03
C ASP A 102 12.12 -6.54 -12.50
N ARG A 103 11.64 -5.37 -12.90
CA ARG A 103 11.29 -5.03 -14.28
C ARG A 103 11.85 -3.67 -14.65
N ASP A 104 11.81 -3.32 -15.94
CA ASP A 104 12.33 -2.04 -16.45
C ASP A 104 11.62 -0.84 -15.85
N HIS A 105 10.30 -0.94 -15.67
CA HIS A 105 9.52 0.08 -14.99
C HIS A 105 9.56 -0.16 -13.48
N ILE A 106 9.86 0.88 -12.72
CA ILE A 106 9.80 0.81 -11.26
C ILE A 106 8.33 0.91 -10.83
N HIS A 107 7.91 -0.01 -9.98
CA HIS A 107 6.54 -0.03 -9.44
C HIS A 107 6.59 0.04 -7.93
N SER A 108 5.95 1.07 -7.34
CA SER A 108 5.74 1.10 -5.89
C SER A 108 4.34 0.55 -5.60
N HIS A 109 4.28 -0.46 -4.76
CA HIS A 109 3.05 -1.10 -4.32
C HIS A 109 2.75 -0.64 -2.91
N ILE A 110 1.56 -0.04 -2.72
CA ILE A 110 1.08 0.46 -1.43
C ILE A 110 -0.16 -0.33 -1.09
N LEU A 111 -0.05 -1.24 -0.13
CA LEU A 111 -1.18 -2.08 0.29
C LEU A 111 -1.59 -1.64 1.69
N PHE A 112 -2.89 -1.40 1.89
CA PHE A 112 -3.38 -1.00 3.19
C PHE A 112 -4.66 -1.75 3.57
N ASN A 113 -4.86 -1.89 4.89
CA ASN A 113 -6.02 -2.55 5.43
C ASN A 113 -7.29 -1.79 5.04
N SER A 114 -8.38 -2.53 4.83
CA SER A 114 -9.66 -1.93 4.47
C SER A 114 -10.30 -1.14 5.61
N VAL A 115 -9.84 -1.35 6.84
CA VAL A 115 -10.38 -0.70 8.04
C VAL A 115 -9.29 0.16 8.68
N ASN A 116 -9.64 1.41 9.00
CA ASN A 116 -8.74 2.33 9.69
C ASN A 116 -8.58 1.91 11.14
N ALA A 117 -7.34 1.66 11.57
CA ALA A 117 -7.05 1.19 12.92
C ALA A 117 -7.35 2.23 14.00
N GLN A 118 -7.38 3.51 13.65
CA GLN A 118 -7.65 4.59 14.60
C GLN A 118 -9.14 4.94 14.67
N THR A 119 -9.80 5.05 13.52
CA THR A 119 -11.20 5.51 13.47
C THR A 119 -12.20 4.35 13.41
N GLY A 120 -11.76 3.17 13.02
CA GLY A 120 -12.64 2.02 12.83
C GLY A 120 -13.48 2.07 11.57
N GLU A 121 -13.29 3.06 10.73
CA GLU A 121 -14.07 3.21 9.50
C GLU A 121 -13.46 2.41 8.35
N LYS A 122 -14.32 1.86 7.50
CA LYS A 122 -13.88 1.23 6.26
C LYS A 122 -13.49 2.30 5.26
N TYR A 123 -12.43 2.01 4.50
CA TYR A 123 -11.99 2.90 3.44
C TYR A 123 -13.09 3.06 2.38
N HIS A 124 -13.40 4.29 2.05
CA HIS A 124 -14.33 4.61 0.99
C HIS A 124 -14.00 5.99 0.43
N VAL A 125 -13.52 6.01 -0.80
CA VAL A 125 -13.20 7.26 -1.49
C VAL A 125 -13.73 7.12 -2.90
N SER A 126 -14.44 8.15 -3.38
CA SER A 126 -14.93 8.17 -4.75
C SER A 126 -13.75 8.20 -5.71
N ALA A 127 -13.95 7.73 -6.94
CA ALA A 127 -12.91 7.78 -7.96
C ALA A 127 -12.39 9.20 -8.16
N ARG A 128 -13.29 10.19 -8.11
CA ARG A 128 -12.94 11.59 -8.27
C ARG A 128 -12.00 12.08 -7.17
N GLU A 129 -12.30 11.75 -5.92
CA GLU A 129 -11.48 12.13 -4.78
C GLU A 129 -10.12 11.42 -4.83
N TYR A 130 -10.11 10.15 -5.20
CA TYR A 130 -8.89 9.39 -5.35
C TYR A 130 -7.94 10.03 -6.37
N TYR A 131 -8.45 10.37 -7.56
CA TYR A 131 -7.63 10.98 -8.60
C TYR A 131 -7.15 12.37 -8.21
N ARG A 132 -7.93 13.11 -7.45
CA ARG A 132 -7.51 14.41 -6.92
C ARG A 132 -6.31 14.27 -5.99
N GLN A 133 -6.34 13.30 -5.08
CA GLN A 133 -5.24 13.02 -4.15
C GLN A 133 -3.97 12.63 -4.90
N ILE A 134 -4.09 11.75 -5.87
CA ILE A 134 -2.96 11.30 -6.67
C ILE A 134 -2.31 12.45 -7.42
N ARG A 135 -3.10 13.33 -8.03
CA ARG A 135 -2.57 14.46 -8.78
C ARG A 135 -1.85 15.48 -7.88
N ALA A 136 -2.23 15.57 -6.64
CA ALA A 136 -1.59 16.49 -5.70
C ALA A 136 -0.16 16.04 -5.35
N ILE A 137 0.14 14.73 -5.45
CA ILE A 137 1.44 14.16 -5.10
C ILE A 137 2.32 13.93 -6.32
N SER A 138 1.75 13.48 -7.41
CA SER A 138 2.50 13.21 -8.62
C SER A 138 2.56 14.42 -9.52
#